data_87d54d0e3c77b8ac717f39b75c0c6f2f
#
_entry.id   87d54d0e3c77b8ac717f39b75c0c6f2f
#
_cell.length_a   1.000
_cell.length_b   1.000
_cell.length_c   1.000
_cell.angle_alpha   90.00
_cell.angle_beta   90.00
_cell.angle_gamma   90.00
#
_symmetry.space_group_name_H-M   'P 1'
#
loop_
_entity.id
_entity.type
_entity.pdbx_description
1 polymer ?
#
loop_
_entity_poly.entity_id
_entity_poly.type
_entity_poly.pdbx_seq_one_letter_code
_entity_poly.pdbx_strand_id
1 'polypeptide(L)'
;MKNDRIFNFSAGPSMLPDEVLERAGKEILNYEHSGMSVMEMSHRSKMFQQIFDHTKSQFKKLMHVPDTHEVLFLQGGASTQFSMVPLNLIGNTGKADFALTGNFSTIAYKEAKKYGEAR
;
A
#
# COMPACT_ATOMS: atom_id res chain seq x y z
N MET A 1 -20.83 22.65 12.34
CA MET A 1 -19.54 23.23 12.74
C MET A 1 -18.75 23.50 11.48
N LYS A 2 -18.14 24.69 11.30
CA LYS A 2 -17.21 24.93 10.19
C LYS A 2 -16.06 23.95 10.36
N ASN A 3 -15.82 23.13 9.35
CA ASN A 3 -14.70 22.20 9.35
C ASN A 3 -13.42 23.01 9.15
N ASP A 4 -12.66 23.25 10.23
CA ASP A 4 -11.40 24.01 10.17
C ASP A 4 -10.22 23.18 9.60
N ARG A 5 -10.52 22.03 8.99
CA ARG A 5 -9.52 21.17 8.37
C ARG A 5 -9.00 21.78 7.08
N ILE A 6 -7.69 21.72 6.93
CA ILE A 6 -7.01 22.15 5.69
C ILE A 6 -7.10 21.06 4.62
N PHE A 7 -7.11 21.44 3.35
CA PHE A 7 -6.95 20.53 2.23
C PHE A 7 -5.48 20.13 2.10
N ASN A 8 -5.13 18.97 2.64
CA ASN A 8 -3.77 18.45 2.60
C ASN A 8 -3.57 17.48 1.42
N PHE A 9 -2.72 17.84 0.49
CA PHE A 9 -2.36 17.05 -0.70
C PHE A 9 -0.92 16.52 -0.64
N SER A 10 -0.36 16.33 0.55
CA SER A 10 0.97 15.76 0.71
C SER A 10 1.05 14.36 0.13
N ALA A 11 2.20 14.00 -0.45
CA ALA A 11 2.43 12.67 -1.02
C ALA A 11 2.48 11.61 0.10
N GLY A 12 1.51 10.72 0.11
CA GLY A 12 1.31 9.70 1.14
C GLY A 12 0.40 10.18 2.28
N PRO A 13 0.84 11.07 3.20
CA PRO A 13 0.02 11.51 4.33
C PRO A 13 -0.96 12.62 3.92
N SER A 14 -1.86 12.34 3.00
CA SER A 14 -2.86 13.29 2.52
C SER A 14 -4.15 13.25 3.35
N MET A 15 -5.05 14.20 3.08
CA MET A 15 -6.35 14.30 3.74
C MET A 15 -7.18 13.03 3.51
N LEU A 16 -7.76 12.51 4.60
CA LEU A 16 -8.76 11.43 4.55
C LEU A 16 -10.17 12.02 4.70
N PRO A 17 -11.22 11.35 4.18
CA PRO A 17 -12.60 11.74 4.43
C PRO A 17 -12.92 11.81 5.93
N ASP A 18 -13.77 12.77 6.33
CA ASP A 18 -14.11 13.00 7.73
C ASP A 18 -14.78 11.76 8.35
N GLU A 19 -15.67 11.12 7.60
CA GLU A 19 -16.40 9.92 8.05
C GLU A 19 -15.43 8.76 8.36
N VAL A 20 -14.36 8.64 7.61
CA VAL A 20 -13.32 7.60 7.83
C VAL A 20 -12.59 7.87 9.14
N LEU A 21 -12.20 9.14 9.39
CA LEU A 21 -11.51 9.52 10.62
C LEU A 21 -12.41 9.43 11.85
N GLU A 22 -13.69 9.83 11.73
CA GLU A 22 -14.67 9.70 12.80
C GLU A 22 -14.89 8.24 13.17
N ARG A 23 -15.03 7.37 12.17
CA ARG A 23 -15.15 5.93 12.40
C ARG A 23 -13.91 5.36 13.06
N ALA A 24 -12.73 5.64 12.52
CA ALA A 24 -11.47 5.21 13.11
C ALA A 24 -11.31 5.68 14.56
N GLY A 25 -11.69 6.93 14.87
CA GLY A 25 -11.67 7.46 16.23
C GLY A 25 -12.62 6.75 17.19
N LYS A 26 -13.81 6.37 16.73
CA LYS A 26 -14.78 5.61 17.54
C LYS A 26 -14.30 4.17 17.81
N GLU A 27 -13.62 3.58 16.86
CA GLU A 27 -13.19 2.17 16.91
C GLU A 27 -11.76 1.99 17.47
N ILE A 28 -11.03 3.09 17.72
CA ILE A 28 -9.61 3.03 18.11
C ILE A 28 -9.34 2.23 19.39
N LEU A 29 -10.25 2.25 20.35
CA LEU A 29 -10.13 1.51 21.62
C LEU A 29 -10.83 0.16 21.59
N ASN A 30 -11.83 -0.01 20.74
CA ASN A 30 -12.68 -1.19 20.77
C ASN A 30 -13.32 -1.41 19.40
N TYR A 31 -12.60 -2.10 18.53
CA TYR A 31 -13.07 -2.40 17.17
C TYR A 31 -14.26 -3.36 17.22
N GLU A 32 -15.42 -2.94 16.71
CA GLU A 32 -16.65 -3.76 16.60
C GLU A 32 -16.95 -4.60 17.87
N HIS A 33 -16.78 -3.99 19.04
CA HIS A 33 -17.01 -4.63 20.35
C HIS A 33 -16.11 -5.85 20.66
N SER A 34 -14.97 -5.96 20.00
CA SER A 34 -13.99 -7.03 20.22
C SER A 34 -13.26 -6.96 21.56
N GLY A 35 -13.36 -5.82 22.25
CA GLY A 35 -12.61 -5.55 23.48
C GLY A 35 -11.17 -5.09 23.24
N MET A 36 -10.74 -4.89 21.97
CA MET A 36 -9.41 -4.46 21.63
C MET A 36 -9.36 -3.57 20.38
N SER A 37 -8.31 -2.80 20.24
CA SER A 37 -7.98 -2.05 19.03
C SER A 37 -7.53 -2.97 17.90
N VAL A 38 -7.75 -2.57 16.65
CA VAL A 38 -7.14 -3.25 15.50
C VAL A 38 -5.61 -3.27 15.61
N MET A 39 -5.00 -2.23 16.21
CA MET A 39 -3.55 -2.16 16.44
C MET A 39 -3.01 -3.18 17.44
N GLU A 40 -3.89 -3.74 18.28
CA GLU A 40 -3.53 -4.75 19.29
C GLU A 40 -3.81 -6.18 18.80
N MET A 41 -4.49 -6.33 17.66
CA MET A 41 -4.87 -7.64 17.13
C MET A 41 -3.68 -8.40 16.59
N SER A 42 -3.58 -9.68 16.92
CA SER A 42 -2.68 -10.58 16.21
C SER A 42 -3.11 -10.70 14.74
N HIS A 43 -2.16 -10.56 13.82
CA HIS A 43 -2.41 -10.79 12.38
C HIS A 43 -2.87 -12.23 12.06
N ARG A 44 -2.78 -13.17 13.01
CA ARG A 44 -3.26 -14.55 12.90
C ARG A 44 -4.66 -14.75 13.46
N SER A 45 -5.26 -13.73 14.08
CA SER A 45 -6.62 -13.83 14.61
C SER A 45 -7.65 -13.86 13.47
N LYS A 46 -8.78 -14.54 13.69
CA LYS A 46 -9.88 -14.58 12.72
C LYS A 46 -10.41 -13.19 12.39
N MET A 47 -10.48 -12.32 13.39
CA MET A 47 -10.99 -10.96 13.23
C MET A 47 -10.06 -10.13 12.34
N PHE A 48 -8.75 -10.19 12.58
CA PHE A 48 -7.79 -9.51 11.70
C PHE A 48 -7.85 -10.09 10.27
N GLN A 49 -7.98 -11.40 10.13
CA GLN A 49 -8.10 -12.03 8.81
C GLN A 49 -9.34 -11.53 8.06
N GLN A 50 -10.47 -11.36 8.74
CA GLN A 50 -11.68 -10.78 8.14
C GLN A 50 -11.45 -9.35 7.65
N ILE A 51 -10.80 -8.50 8.44
CA ILE A 51 -10.42 -7.14 8.04
C ILE A 51 -9.51 -7.18 6.81
N PHE A 52 -8.51 -8.05 6.82
CA PHE A 52 -7.55 -8.21 5.74
C PHE A 52 -8.23 -8.66 4.43
N ASP A 53 -9.05 -9.70 4.49
CA ASP A 53 -9.75 -10.26 3.33
C ASP A 53 -10.74 -9.25 2.75
N HIS A 54 -11.47 -8.53 3.62
CA HIS A 54 -12.36 -7.46 3.20
C HIS A 54 -11.59 -6.34 2.50
N THR A 55 -10.49 -5.88 3.08
CA THR A 55 -9.63 -4.82 2.50
C THR A 55 -9.11 -5.25 1.13
N LYS A 56 -8.60 -6.48 1.01
CA LYS A 56 -8.12 -7.06 -0.23
C LYS A 56 -9.21 -7.12 -1.30
N SER A 57 -10.39 -7.58 -0.93
CA SER A 57 -11.56 -7.64 -1.82
C SER A 57 -11.98 -6.26 -2.34
N GLN A 58 -12.07 -5.28 -1.43
CA GLN A 58 -12.40 -3.90 -1.82
C GLN A 58 -11.33 -3.30 -2.73
N PHE A 59 -10.06 -3.53 -2.45
CA PHE A 59 -8.96 -3.07 -3.30
C PHE A 59 -9.05 -3.67 -4.71
N LYS A 60 -9.23 -4.98 -4.82
CA LYS A 60 -9.43 -5.65 -6.12
C LYS A 60 -10.61 -5.05 -6.91
N LYS A 61 -11.72 -4.82 -6.24
CA LYS A 61 -12.92 -4.23 -6.85
C LYS A 61 -12.68 -2.80 -7.33
N LEU A 62 -12.11 -1.94 -6.49
CA LEU A 62 -11.89 -0.51 -6.80
C LEU A 62 -10.86 -0.30 -7.90
N MET A 63 -9.83 -1.14 -7.92
CA MET A 63 -8.76 -1.07 -8.91
C MET A 63 -9.01 -1.92 -10.15
N HIS A 64 -10.18 -2.57 -10.24
CA HIS A 64 -10.53 -3.49 -11.33
C HIS A 64 -9.46 -4.56 -11.59
N VAL A 65 -8.88 -5.11 -10.50
CA VAL A 65 -7.83 -6.13 -10.59
C VAL A 65 -8.43 -7.43 -11.13
N PRO A 66 -7.97 -7.95 -12.28
CA PRO A 66 -8.51 -9.18 -12.86
C PRO A 66 -8.15 -10.41 -12.01
N ASP A 67 -8.93 -11.49 -12.15
CA ASP A 67 -8.73 -12.73 -11.37
C ASP A 67 -7.40 -13.43 -11.66
N THR A 68 -6.74 -13.09 -12.77
CA THR A 68 -5.38 -13.55 -13.11
C THR A 68 -4.28 -12.91 -12.26
N HIS A 69 -4.62 -11.89 -11.43
CA HIS A 69 -3.69 -11.14 -10.61
C HIS A 69 -4.05 -11.23 -9.14
N GLU A 70 -3.04 -11.19 -8.31
CA GLU A 70 -3.20 -11.20 -6.86
C GLU A 70 -2.75 -9.87 -6.23
N VAL A 71 -3.43 -9.43 -5.17
CA VAL A 71 -3.06 -8.26 -4.38
C VAL A 71 -2.26 -8.71 -3.17
N LEU A 72 -1.05 -8.16 -3.04
CA LEU A 72 -0.15 -8.43 -1.93
C LEU A 72 0.10 -7.15 -1.14
N PHE A 73 -0.05 -7.22 0.18
CA PHE A 73 0.34 -6.15 1.10
C PHE A 73 1.72 -6.48 1.67
N LEU A 74 2.74 -5.79 1.16
CA LEU A 74 4.14 -6.06 1.49
C LEU A 74 4.72 -4.92 2.33
N GLN A 75 5.57 -5.26 3.27
CA GLN A 75 6.33 -4.28 4.05
C GLN A 75 7.44 -3.61 3.23
N GLY A 76 8.03 -2.53 3.77
CA GLY A 76 9.20 -1.87 3.22
C GLY A 76 8.89 -0.70 2.29
N GLY A 77 7.61 -0.45 2.02
CA GLY A 77 7.15 0.68 1.20
C GLY A 77 7.68 0.66 -0.22
N ALA A 78 7.57 1.78 -0.91
CA ALA A 78 8.02 1.94 -2.30
C ALA A 78 9.54 1.74 -2.46
N SER A 79 10.33 2.11 -1.46
CA SER A 79 11.79 1.94 -1.55
C SER A 79 12.21 0.48 -1.67
N THR A 80 11.57 -0.42 -0.93
CA THR A 80 11.82 -1.86 -1.06
C THR A 80 11.31 -2.39 -2.40
N GLN A 81 10.19 -1.86 -2.93
CA GLN A 81 9.67 -2.26 -4.23
C GLN A 81 10.61 -1.88 -5.38
N PHE A 82 11.42 -0.83 -5.27
CA PHE A 82 12.45 -0.51 -6.26
C PHE A 82 13.49 -1.62 -6.42
N SER A 83 13.70 -2.43 -5.39
CA SER A 83 14.52 -3.64 -5.45
C SER A 83 13.72 -4.88 -5.81
N MET A 84 12.56 -5.09 -5.19
CA MET A 84 11.77 -6.32 -5.34
C MET A 84 11.23 -6.50 -6.76
N VAL A 85 10.79 -5.42 -7.41
CA VAL A 85 10.27 -5.47 -8.79
C VAL A 85 11.35 -5.92 -9.77
N PRO A 86 12.52 -5.26 -9.87
CA PRO A 86 13.57 -5.71 -10.80
C PRO A 86 14.14 -7.08 -10.43
N LEU A 87 14.30 -7.39 -9.14
CA LEU A 87 14.76 -8.71 -8.69
C LEU A 87 13.87 -9.84 -9.22
N ASN A 88 12.56 -9.64 -9.27
CA ASN A 88 11.60 -10.66 -9.71
C ASN A 88 11.30 -10.62 -11.20
N LEU A 89 11.36 -9.46 -11.85
CA LEU A 89 10.85 -9.28 -13.21
C LEU A 89 11.92 -9.10 -14.29
N ILE A 90 13.13 -8.68 -13.96
CA ILE A 90 14.22 -8.62 -14.97
C ILE A 90 14.52 -10.01 -15.51
N GLY A 91 14.53 -11.03 -14.62
CA GLY A 91 14.54 -12.43 -14.98
C GLY A 91 15.57 -12.81 -16.04
N ASN A 92 15.17 -13.68 -16.95
CA ASN A 92 16.06 -14.24 -17.99
C ASN A 92 16.48 -13.24 -19.09
N THR A 93 15.77 -12.11 -19.21
CA THR A 93 16.14 -11.08 -20.20
C THR A 93 17.38 -10.28 -19.78
N GLY A 94 17.59 -10.17 -18.46
CA GLY A 94 18.65 -9.37 -17.86
C GLY A 94 18.52 -7.86 -18.11
N LYS A 95 17.41 -7.40 -18.71
CA LYS A 95 17.21 -6.02 -19.18
C LYS A 95 15.84 -5.47 -18.82
N ALA A 96 15.77 -4.16 -18.55
CA ALA A 96 14.53 -3.43 -18.37
C ALA A 96 14.68 -1.98 -18.79
N ASP A 97 13.62 -1.42 -19.37
CA ASP A 97 13.55 0.00 -19.77
C ASP A 97 12.80 0.82 -18.72
N PHE A 98 13.29 2.04 -18.47
CA PHE A 98 12.74 2.94 -17.45
C PHE A 98 12.36 4.29 -18.04
N ALA A 99 11.12 4.72 -17.83
CA ALA A 99 10.70 6.08 -18.12
C ALA A 99 11.10 7.01 -16.96
N LEU A 100 12.13 7.82 -17.15
CA LEU A 100 12.63 8.74 -16.12
C LEU A 100 11.81 10.03 -16.12
N THR A 101 10.77 10.06 -15.29
CA THR A 101 9.81 11.17 -15.20
C THR A 101 10.06 12.09 -14.01
N GLY A 102 11.01 11.77 -13.13
CA GLY A 102 11.30 12.56 -11.94
C GLY A 102 12.27 11.87 -10.97
N ASN A 103 12.31 12.37 -9.74
CA ASN A 103 13.28 11.91 -8.75
C ASN A 103 13.09 10.42 -8.40
N PHE A 104 11.87 10.00 -8.12
CA PHE A 104 11.61 8.60 -7.71
C PHE A 104 11.86 7.59 -8.83
N SER A 105 11.54 7.92 -10.08
CA SER A 105 11.87 7.05 -11.22
C SER A 105 13.38 6.94 -11.43
N THR A 106 14.13 8.02 -11.16
CA THR A 106 15.60 8.00 -11.17
C THR A 106 16.16 7.11 -10.07
N ILE A 107 15.59 7.13 -8.88
CA ILE A 107 15.98 6.24 -7.76
C ILE A 107 15.69 4.77 -8.14
N ALA A 108 14.48 4.48 -8.65
CA ALA A 108 14.11 3.14 -9.11
C ALA A 108 15.05 2.61 -10.19
N TYR A 109 15.39 3.43 -11.19
CA TYR A 109 16.35 3.11 -12.23
C TYR A 109 17.74 2.77 -11.68
N LYS A 110 18.25 3.58 -10.75
CA LYS A 110 19.55 3.34 -10.10
C LYS A 110 19.56 2.03 -9.31
N GLU A 111 18.44 1.73 -8.63
CA GLU A 111 18.30 0.50 -7.88
C GLU A 111 18.25 -0.72 -8.79
N ALA A 112 17.50 -0.64 -9.90
CA ALA A 112 17.37 -1.73 -10.87
C ALA A 112 18.71 -2.16 -11.50
N LYS A 113 19.67 -1.25 -11.64
CA LYS A 113 21.03 -1.56 -12.12
C LYS A 113 21.80 -2.59 -11.30
N LYS A 114 21.37 -2.85 -10.07
CA LYS A 114 21.96 -3.89 -9.22
C LYS A 114 21.53 -5.30 -9.65
N TYR A 115 20.45 -5.41 -10.43
CA TYR A 115 19.80 -6.67 -10.79
C TYR A 115 19.90 -7.00 -12.28
N GLY A 116 20.28 -6.03 -13.13
CA GLY A 116 20.45 -6.22 -14.56
C GLY A 116 20.72 -4.92 -15.31
N GLU A 117 20.70 -5.00 -16.64
CA GLU A 117 20.86 -3.83 -17.51
C GLU A 117 19.58 -2.99 -17.47
N ALA A 118 19.65 -1.81 -16.83
CA ALA A 118 18.58 -0.83 -16.86
C ALA A 118 18.89 0.27 -17.89
N ARG A 119 17.91 0.58 -18.74
CA ARG A 119 18.01 1.56 -19.84
C ARG A 119 16.92 2.61 -19.73
#